data_aa912a42dc28dcaa880d4dd978a114a3
#
_entry.id   aa912a42dc28dcaa880d4dd978a114a3
#
_cell.length_a   1.000
_cell.length_b   1.000
_cell.length_c   1.000
_cell.angle_alpha   90.00
_cell.angle_beta   90.00
_cell.angle_gamma   90.00
#
_symmetry.space_group_name_H-M   'P 1'
#
loop_
_entity.id
_entity.type
_entity.pdbx_description
1 polymer ?
#
loop_
_entity_poly.entity_id
_entity_poly.type
_entity_poly.pdbx_seq_one_letter_code
_entity_poly.pdbx_strand_id
1 'polypeptide(L)'
;MKTPAHGTAVGGARRQAAACALACAALALPSAAHAQFAGTLGIDSVDRYRGSGTAAAGPVARASAMVDGPLGTYGGVSGLWRTRDGGFASADALVGWSGRLDALPGLGALSPDWGWDAAVHRNYYGPGEGHDFSEGMLGLLAPGWALRSWFSPHYFGGDMHAFYTELNASQALDDRWHAFGHLGWLHYGHNPSYETPIADRTDTLAGIGVTLSNWDLHLARDGLVAGHVRGDHDSQRRGPAWILGASVAF
;
A
#
# COMPACT_ATOMS: atom_id res chain seq x y z
N MET A 1 35.29 -35.69 -17.44
CA MET A 1 33.84 -35.88 -17.34
C MET A 1 33.39 -35.43 -15.97
N LYS A 2 32.74 -34.27 -15.85
CA LYS A 2 32.15 -33.78 -14.61
C LYS A 2 30.64 -33.65 -14.84
N THR A 3 29.86 -34.40 -14.09
CA THR A 3 28.39 -34.39 -14.08
C THR A 3 27.88 -33.09 -13.41
N PRO A 4 26.89 -32.39 -13.95
CA PRO A 4 26.27 -31.26 -13.28
C PRO A 4 25.27 -31.75 -12.23
N ALA A 5 25.35 -31.20 -11.03
CA ALA A 5 24.40 -31.42 -9.96
C ALA A 5 23.09 -30.68 -10.25
N HIS A 6 21.98 -31.42 -10.36
CA HIS A 6 20.63 -30.88 -10.35
C HIS A 6 20.25 -30.46 -8.92
N GLY A 7 20.30 -29.18 -8.63
CA GLY A 7 19.86 -28.57 -7.35
C GLY A 7 18.41 -28.10 -7.48
N THR A 8 17.52 -28.85 -6.97
CA THR A 8 16.24 -28.64 -6.25
C THR A 8 15.47 -27.33 -6.47
N ALA A 9 14.50 -27.37 -7.39
CA ALA A 9 13.42 -26.38 -7.56
C ALA A 9 12.21 -26.58 -6.62
N VAL A 10 12.36 -27.32 -5.52
CA VAL A 10 11.23 -27.73 -4.66
C VAL A 10 10.86 -26.69 -3.59
N GLY A 11 11.72 -25.69 -3.31
CA GLY A 11 11.48 -24.69 -2.26
C GLY A 11 10.48 -23.59 -2.62
N GLY A 12 10.37 -23.24 -3.90
CA GLY A 12 9.49 -22.13 -4.33
C GLY A 12 8.00 -22.47 -4.31
N ALA A 13 7.65 -23.67 -4.76
CA ALA A 13 6.25 -24.10 -4.83
C ALA A 13 5.57 -24.24 -3.44
N ARG A 14 6.32 -24.62 -2.40
CA ARG A 14 5.79 -24.73 -1.03
C ARG A 14 5.49 -23.38 -0.39
N ARG A 15 6.24 -22.33 -0.73
CA ARG A 15 6.00 -20.97 -0.19
C ARG A 15 4.83 -20.27 -0.89
N GLN A 16 4.65 -20.50 -2.18
CA GLN A 16 3.48 -20.00 -2.92
C GLN A 16 2.18 -20.68 -2.47
N ALA A 17 2.22 -21.98 -2.19
CA ALA A 17 1.08 -22.71 -1.62
C ALA A 17 0.71 -22.22 -0.21
N ALA A 18 1.67 -21.79 0.60
CA ALA A 18 1.41 -21.24 1.92
C ALA A 18 0.73 -19.85 1.88
N ALA A 19 1.10 -18.99 0.93
CA ALA A 19 0.46 -17.68 0.74
C ALA A 19 -0.99 -17.82 0.24
N CYS A 20 -1.24 -18.72 -0.69
CA CYS A 20 -2.60 -19.05 -1.14
C CYS A 20 -3.43 -19.72 -0.03
N ALA A 21 -2.81 -20.56 0.80
CA ALA A 21 -3.50 -21.23 1.92
C ALA A 21 -3.90 -20.24 3.03
N LEU A 22 -3.09 -19.19 3.29
CA LEU A 22 -3.47 -18.11 4.22
C LEU A 22 -4.65 -17.29 3.69
N ALA A 23 -4.66 -16.96 2.40
CA ALA A 23 -5.78 -16.26 1.77
C ALA A 23 -7.07 -17.11 1.79
N CYS A 24 -6.97 -18.42 1.56
CA CYS A 24 -8.11 -19.34 1.65
C CYS A 24 -8.56 -19.64 3.09
N ALA A 25 -7.64 -19.63 4.07
CA ALA A 25 -7.98 -19.82 5.48
C ALA A 25 -8.75 -18.64 6.06
N ALA A 26 -8.47 -17.41 5.60
CA ALA A 26 -9.25 -16.22 5.96
C ALA A 26 -10.71 -16.30 5.47
N LEU A 27 -10.98 -17.03 4.40
CA LEU A 27 -12.33 -17.24 3.85
C LEU A 27 -13.13 -18.32 4.60
N ALA A 28 -12.50 -19.11 5.48
CA ALA A 28 -13.10 -20.25 6.17
C ALA A 28 -13.41 -19.99 7.66
N LEU A 29 -13.26 -18.76 8.16
CA LEU A 29 -13.60 -18.43 9.54
C LEU A 29 -15.13 -18.43 9.71
N PRO A 30 -15.68 -19.21 10.66
CA PRO A 30 -17.11 -19.19 10.91
C PRO A 30 -17.54 -17.81 11.39
N SER A 31 -18.67 -17.35 10.90
CA SER A 31 -19.35 -16.11 11.26
C SER A 31 -19.77 -16.11 12.74
N ALA A 32 -18.80 -15.94 13.63
CA ALA A 32 -19.01 -15.72 15.04
C ALA A 32 -18.68 -14.28 15.38
N ALA A 33 -19.72 -13.51 15.67
CA ALA A 33 -19.72 -12.21 16.27
C ALA A 33 -19.09 -11.04 15.45
N HIS A 34 -19.92 -10.39 14.63
CA HIS A 34 -19.72 -9.00 14.15
C HIS A 34 -18.40 -8.62 13.45
N ALA A 35 -17.59 -9.55 13.00
CA ALA A 35 -16.47 -9.25 12.14
C ALA A 35 -17.00 -8.96 10.73
N GLN A 36 -16.84 -7.73 10.25
CA GLN A 36 -17.11 -7.41 8.86
C GLN A 36 -15.87 -7.77 8.04
N PHE A 37 -16.08 -8.57 7.01
CA PHE A 37 -15.03 -8.89 6.04
C PHE A 37 -15.23 -8.01 4.80
N ALA A 38 -14.14 -7.42 4.32
CA ALA A 38 -14.12 -6.71 3.05
C ALA A 38 -12.93 -7.20 2.23
N GLY A 39 -13.13 -7.38 0.94
CA GLY A 39 -12.08 -7.76 0.02
C GLY A 39 -12.11 -6.92 -1.24
N THR A 40 -10.95 -6.78 -1.89
CA THR A 40 -10.81 -6.08 -3.16
C THR A 40 -9.88 -6.86 -4.08
N LEU A 41 -10.25 -6.98 -5.34
CA LEU A 41 -9.37 -7.42 -6.43
C LEU A 41 -9.27 -6.30 -7.43
N GLY A 42 -8.07 -6.05 -7.96
CA GLY A 42 -7.87 -4.97 -8.93
C GLY A 42 -6.73 -5.25 -9.89
N ILE A 43 -6.72 -4.48 -10.97
CA ILE A 43 -5.64 -4.43 -11.95
C ILE A 43 -5.38 -2.97 -12.31
N ASP A 44 -4.10 -2.58 -12.35
CA ASP A 44 -3.65 -1.27 -12.77
C ASP A 44 -2.62 -1.40 -13.90
N SER A 45 -2.64 -0.46 -14.83
CA SER A 45 -1.67 -0.44 -15.94
C SER A 45 -0.25 -0.16 -15.47
N VAL A 46 -0.08 0.45 -14.31
CA VAL A 46 1.22 0.80 -13.69
C VAL A 46 1.07 0.75 -12.18
N ASP A 47 2.08 0.21 -11.49
CA ASP A 47 2.16 0.32 -10.02
C ASP A 47 3.04 1.50 -9.60
N ARG A 48 2.58 2.20 -8.56
CA ARG A 48 3.31 3.26 -7.88
C ARG A 48 3.20 3.08 -6.37
N TYR A 49 4.33 3.05 -5.73
CA TYR A 49 4.44 3.01 -4.27
C TYR A 49 5.19 4.23 -3.80
N ARG A 50 4.51 5.14 -3.10
CA ARG A 50 5.09 6.40 -2.58
C ARG A 50 5.90 7.14 -3.66
N GLY A 51 5.31 7.31 -4.83
CA GLY A 51 5.92 7.96 -5.98
C GLY A 51 7.03 7.17 -6.68
N SER A 52 7.48 6.06 -6.12
CA SER A 52 8.43 5.16 -6.78
C SER A 52 7.70 4.17 -7.67
N GLY A 53 8.18 3.98 -8.90
CA GLY A 53 7.81 2.79 -9.64
C GLY A 53 8.39 1.58 -8.90
N THR A 54 7.56 0.65 -8.45
CA THR A 54 8.08 -0.65 -8.08
C THR A 54 8.75 -1.29 -9.31
N ALA A 55 9.63 -2.25 -9.14
CA ALA A 55 10.45 -2.87 -10.21
C ALA A 55 9.63 -3.39 -11.40
N ALA A 56 8.31 -3.37 -11.33
CA ALA A 56 7.39 -3.78 -12.39
C ALA A 56 7.08 -2.64 -13.35
N ALA A 57 7.81 -2.60 -14.46
CA ALA A 57 7.40 -1.84 -15.64
C ALA A 57 6.23 -2.55 -16.32
N GLY A 58 4.99 -2.25 -15.94
CA GLY A 58 3.82 -2.84 -16.61
C GLY A 58 2.63 -3.02 -15.68
N PRO A 59 1.57 -3.65 -16.19
CA PRO A 59 0.37 -3.87 -15.42
C PRO A 59 0.60 -4.77 -14.21
N VAL A 60 -0.13 -4.48 -13.15
CA VAL A 60 -0.09 -5.20 -11.88
C VAL A 60 -1.48 -5.63 -11.45
N ALA A 61 -1.58 -6.81 -10.85
CA ALA A 61 -2.77 -7.27 -10.17
C ALA A 61 -2.63 -7.07 -8.66
N ARG A 62 -3.71 -6.65 -8.00
CA ARG A 62 -3.77 -6.43 -6.55
C ARG A 62 -4.88 -7.29 -5.95
N ALA A 63 -4.65 -7.76 -4.75
CA ALA A 63 -5.69 -8.33 -3.91
C ALA A 63 -5.53 -7.83 -2.49
N SER A 64 -6.65 -7.55 -1.81
CA SER A 64 -6.64 -7.23 -0.39
C SER A 64 -7.80 -7.90 0.33
N ALA A 65 -7.62 -8.11 1.61
CA ALA A 65 -8.64 -8.61 2.52
C ALA A 65 -8.48 -7.91 3.87
N MET A 66 -9.59 -7.43 4.42
CA MET A 66 -9.67 -6.74 5.70
C MET A 66 -10.74 -7.39 6.57
N VAL A 67 -10.51 -7.39 7.86
CA VAL A 67 -11.46 -7.87 8.88
C VAL A 67 -11.53 -6.82 9.97
N ASP A 68 -12.74 -6.36 10.26
CA ASP A 68 -13.00 -5.49 11.40
C ASP A 68 -13.31 -6.35 12.63
N GLY A 69 -12.67 -6.03 13.73
CA GLY A 69 -12.85 -6.67 15.02
C GLY A 69 -13.66 -5.79 16.00
N PRO A 70 -13.84 -6.26 17.24
CA PRO A 70 -14.52 -5.50 18.28
C PRO A 70 -13.67 -4.29 18.71
N LEU A 71 -14.34 -3.27 19.27
CA LEU A 71 -13.72 -2.08 19.85
C LEU A 71 -12.84 -1.27 18.86
N GLY A 72 -13.17 -1.32 17.55
CA GLY A 72 -12.45 -0.60 16.53
C GLY A 72 -11.14 -1.25 16.09
N THR A 73 -10.83 -2.47 16.54
CA THR A 73 -9.69 -3.22 16.03
C THR A 73 -9.92 -3.66 14.59
N TYR A 74 -8.88 -3.73 13.80
CA TYR A 74 -8.93 -4.26 12.45
C TYR A 74 -7.63 -4.95 12.07
N GLY A 75 -7.67 -5.79 11.06
CA GLY A 75 -6.49 -6.42 10.50
C GLY A 75 -6.67 -6.69 9.02
N GLY A 76 -5.56 -6.82 8.30
CA GLY A 76 -5.65 -7.06 6.88
C GLY A 76 -4.37 -7.55 6.26
N VAL A 77 -4.53 -7.99 5.04
CA VAL A 77 -3.43 -8.40 4.16
C VAL A 77 -3.68 -7.87 2.76
N SER A 78 -2.62 -7.52 2.06
CA SER A 78 -2.67 -7.20 0.65
C SER A 78 -1.51 -7.83 -0.10
N GLY A 79 -1.66 -7.99 -1.39
CA GLY A 79 -0.62 -8.51 -2.26
C GLY A 79 -0.65 -7.88 -3.63
N LEU A 80 0.53 -7.82 -4.24
CA LEU A 80 0.78 -7.27 -5.55
C LEU A 80 1.51 -8.27 -6.42
N TRP A 81 1.06 -8.46 -7.63
CA TRP A 81 1.66 -9.35 -8.62
C TRP A 81 1.88 -8.62 -9.94
N ARG A 82 3.04 -8.85 -10.55
CA ARG A 82 3.33 -8.40 -11.91
C ARG A 82 2.59 -9.28 -12.89
N THR A 83 1.77 -8.71 -13.76
CA THR A 83 1.00 -9.50 -14.73
C THR A 83 1.86 -10.03 -15.87
N ARG A 84 2.98 -9.36 -16.19
CA ARG A 84 3.84 -9.69 -17.31
C ARG A 84 4.58 -11.04 -17.15
N ASP A 85 5.04 -11.35 -15.95
CA ASP A 85 5.79 -12.56 -15.62
C ASP A 85 5.11 -13.42 -14.54
N GLY A 86 3.95 -12.99 -14.04
CA GLY A 86 3.24 -13.64 -12.95
C GLY A 86 4.01 -13.61 -11.62
N GLY A 87 5.08 -12.83 -11.54
CA GLY A 87 5.94 -12.79 -10.38
C GLY A 87 5.29 -12.03 -9.22
N PHE A 88 5.45 -12.55 -8.01
CA PHE A 88 5.09 -11.84 -6.77
C PHE A 88 5.97 -10.60 -6.63
N ALA A 89 5.37 -9.45 -6.39
CA ALA A 89 6.07 -8.19 -6.21
C ALA A 89 6.19 -7.81 -4.73
N SER A 90 5.06 -7.73 -4.03
CA SER A 90 5.04 -7.39 -2.60
C SER A 90 3.78 -7.89 -1.91
N ALA A 91 3.81 -7.96 -0.60
CA ALA A 91 2.64 -8.08 0.26
C ALA A 91 2.78 -7.15 1.47
N ASP A 92 1.65 -6.79 2.03
CA ASP A 92 1.54 -6.08 3.30
C ASP A 92 0.61 -6.86 4.23
N ALA A 93 0.96 -6.92 5.49
CA ALA A 93 0.10 -7.41 6.57
C ALA A 93 0.02 -6.32 7.64
N LEU A 94 -1.18 -6.06 8.12
CA LEU A 94 -1.40 -5.00 9.10
C LEU A 94 -2.33 -5.42 10.23
N VAL A 95 -2.18 -4.76 11.36
CA VAL A 95 -3.12 -4.78 12.47
C VAL A 95 -3.22 -3.36 13.05
N GLY A 96 -4.44 -2.94 13.38
CA GLY A 96 -4.66 -1.59 13.83
C GLY A 96 -5.89 -1.39 14.69
N TRP A 97 -6.07 -0.14 15.08
CA TRP A 97 -7.23 0.41 15.78
C TRP A 97 -7.71 1.66 15.07
N SER A 98 -9.02 1.83 15.05
CA SER A 98 -9.66 3.05 14.58
C SER A 98 -10.79 3.45 15.53
N GLY A 99 -11.14 4.73 15.49
CA GLY A 99 -12.21 5.24 16.30
C GLY A 99 -12.62 6.65 15.92
N ARG A 100 -13.66 7.14 16.57
CA ARG A 100 -14.11 8.53 16.42
C ARG A 100 -13.20 9.45 17.21
N LEU A 101 -12.92 10.62 16.67
CA LEU A 101 -12.02 11.57 17.32
C LEU A 101 -12.69 12.24 18.54
N ASP A 102 -14.00 12.47 18.46
CA ASP A 102 -14.79 13.05 19.56
C ASP A 102 -14.91 12.13 20.80
N ALA A 103 -14.64 10.83 20.63
CA ALA A 103 -14.58 9.88 21.75
C ALA A 103 -13.28 9.97 22.57
N LEU A 104 -12.26 10.69 22.08
CA LEU A 104 -11.01 10.87 22.81
C LEU A 104 -11.15 11.97 23.87
N PRO A 105 -10.55 11.81 25.06
CA PRO A 105 -10.60 12.81 26.11
C PRO A 105 -10.11 14.18 25.64
N GLY A 106 -10.91 15.22 25.87
CA GLY A 106 -10.57 16.59 25.51
C GLY A 106 -10.85 16.98 24.05
N LEU A 107 -11.25 16.05 23.19
CA LEU A 107 -11.52 16.29 21.77
C LEU A 107 -13.01 16.27 21.41
N GLY A 108 -13.91 16.18 22.38
CA GLY A 108 -15.36 16.10 22.16
C GLY A 108 -16.01 17.30 21.47
N ALA A 109 -15.28 18.42 21.31
CA ALA A 109 -15.75 19.58 20.55
C ALA A 109 -15.46 19.47 19.03
N LEU A 110 -14.70 18.46 18.61
CA LEU A 110 -14.42 18.21 17.21
C LEU A 110 -15.63 17.59 16.50
N SER A 111 -15.63 17.69 15.17
CA SER A 111 -16.71 17.12 14.37
C SER A 111 -16.90 15.64 14.66
N PRO A 112 -18.14 15.16 14.90
CA PRO A 112 -18.43 13.76 15.11
C PRO A 112 -18.09 12.87 13.89
N ASP A 113 -17.93 13.47 12.72
CA ASP A 113 -17.59 12.77 11.48
C ASP A 113 -16.08 12.56 11.32
N TRP A 114 -15.27 13.06 12.27
CA TRP A 114 -13.83 12.87 12.24
C TRP A 114 -13.43 11.61 13.00
N GLY A 115 -12.52 10.87 12.41
CA GLY A 115 -11.95 9.65 12.97
C GLY A 115 -10.43 9.69 13.04
N TRP A 116 -9.90 8.71 13.72
CA TRP A 116 -8.48 8.42 13.77
C TRP A 116 -8.26 6.95 13.48
N ASP A 117 -7.09 6.60 12.96
CA ASP A 117 -6.60 5.23 12.88
C ASP A 117 -5.12 5.15 13.27
N ALA A 118 -4.73 3.99 13.79
CA ALA A 118 -3.35 3.67 14.13
C ALA A 118 -3.10 2.21 13.78
N ALA A 119 -1.99 1.92 13.12
CA ALA A 119 -1.67 0.55 12.71
C ALA A 119 -0.18 0.27 12.74
N VAL A 120 0.14 -1.01 12.78
CA VAL A 120 1.48 -1.53 12.48
C VAL A 120 1.38 -2.36 11.21
N HIS A 121 2.28 -2.10 10.29
CA HIS A 121 2.40 -2.77 9.00
C HIS A 121 3.68 -3.58 8.93
N ARG A 122 3.61 -4.71 8.24
CA ARG A 122 4.76 -5.47 7.81
C ARG A 122 4.75 -5.64 6.30
N ASN A 123 5.71 -5.00 5.66
CA ASN A 123 5.88 -5.04 4.21
C ASN A 123 6.86 -6.16 3.83
N TYR A 124 6.47 -6.99 2.86
CA TYR A 124 7.25 -8.09 2.31
C TYR A 124 7.47 -7.85 0.83
N TYR A 125 8.69 -8.07 0.38
CA TYR A 125 9.07 -7.94 -1.03
C TYR A 125 9.46 -9.29 -1.62
N GLY A 126 9.61 -9.36 -2.94
CA GLY A 126 9.93 -10.59 -3.64
C GLY A 126 11.17 -11.29 -3.10
N PRO A 127 11.28 -12.61 -3.28
CA PRO A 127 12.40 -13.39 -2.76
C PRO A 127 13.75 -12.86 -3.24
N GLY A 128 14.66 -12.59 -2.31
CA GLY A 128 16.02 -12.16 -2.59
C GLY A 128 16.24 -10.65 -2.69
N GLU A 129 15.19 -9.83 -2.57
CA GLU A 129 15.33 -8.37 -2.63
C GLU A 129 15.82 -7.76 -1.30
N GLY A 130 15.60 -8.45 -0.16
CA GLY A 130 16.09 -7.99 1.16
C GLY A 130 15.47 -6.69 1.66
N HIS A 131 14.31 -6.32 1.10
CA HIS A 131 13.65 -5.03 1.34
C HIS A 131 12.47 -5.09 2.31
N ASP A 132 12.33 -6.18 3.06
CA ASP A 132 11.25 -6.32 4.05
C ASP A 132 11.42 -5.34 5.20
N PHE A 133 10.36 -4.64 5.57
CA PHE A 133 10.39 -3.69 6.68
C PHE A 133 9.05 -3.58 7.41
N SER A 134 9.11 -3.02 8.63
CA SER A 134 7.93 -2.70 9.41
C SER A 134 7.78 -1.20 9.56
N GLU A 135 6.53 -0.75 9.69
CA GLU A 135 6.21 0.65 9.92
C GLU A 135 5.00 0.82 10.83
N GLY A 136 5.02 1.87 11.63
CA GLY A 136 3.87 2.32 12.38
C GLY A 136 3.13 3.42 11.61
N MET A 137 1.81 3.45 11.68
CA MET A 137 0.96 4.42 11.00
C MET A 137 0.05 5.12 12.01
N LEU A 138 -0.15 6.42 11.81
CA LEU A 138 -1.17 7.22 12.45
C LEU A 138 -1.95 7.97 11.39
N GLY A 139 -3.27 8.02 11.53
CA GLY A 139 -4.16 8.66 10.58
C GLY A 139 -5.22 9.54 11.23
N LEU A 140 -5.61 10.57 10.48
CA LEU A 140 -6.76 11.42 10.73
C LEU A 140 -7.71 11.27 9.54
N LEU A 141 -8.96 10.94 9.83
CA LEU A 141 -9.98 10.64 8.85
C LEU A 141 -11.10 11.67 8.92
N ALA A 142 -11.58 12.13 7.79
CA ALA A 142 -12.78 12.95 7.70
C ALA A 142 -13.56 12.60 6.42
N PRO A 143 -14.83 13.02 6.30
CA PRO A 143 -15.59 12.77 5.09
C PRO A 143 -14.86 13.28 3.84
N GLY A 144 -14.57 12.35 2.92
CA GLY A 144 -13.91 12.65 1.66
C GLY A 144 -12.39 12.84 1.71
N TRP A 145 -11.72 12.73 2.86
CA TRP A 145 -10.27 12.78 2.92
C TRP A 145 -9.67 12.01 4.10
N ALA A 146 -8.41 11.62 3.95
CA ALA A 146 -7.61 10.97 4.99
C ALA A 146 -6.17 11.50 4.94
N LEU A 147 -5.66 11.93 6.09
CA LEU A 147 -4.25 12.27 6.29
C LEU A 147 -3.61 11.14 7.09
N ARG A 148 -2.55 10.52 6.57
CA ARG A 148 -1.82 9.45 7.25
C ARG A 148 -0.34 9.71 7.26
N SER A 149 0.32 9.29 8.34
CA SER A 149 1.77 9.36 8.47
C SER A 149 2.30 8.01 8.92
N TRP A 150 3.33 7.54 8.25
CA TRP A 150 4.06 6.30 8.55
C TRP A 150 5.46 6.61 9.01
N PHE A 151 5.95 5.82 9.94
CA PHE A 151 7.33 5.82 10.37
C PHE A 151 7.90 4.40 10.27
N SER A 152 9.00 4.26 9.55
CA SER A 152 9.78 3.03 9.50
C SER A 152 11.18 3.28 10.07
N PRO A 153 11.61 2.52 11.09
CA PRO A 153 12.97 2.63 11.61
C PRO A 153 14.02 2.02 10.67
N HIS A 154 13.63 1.07 9.83
CA HIS A 154 14.50 0.33 8.90
C HIS A 154 13.83 0.25 7.53
N TYR A 155 13.73 1.39 6.85
CA TYR A 155 13.03 1.50 5.59
C TYR A 155 13.73 0.70 4.49
N PHE A 156 12.97 -0.15 3.77
CA PHE A 156 13.49 -1.11 2.80
C PHE A 156 14.60 -2.03 3.35
N GLY A 157 14.50 -2.44 4.63
CA GLY A 157 15.47 -3.33 5.27
C GLY A 157 16.84 -2.73 5.54
N GLY A 158 17.01 -1.44 5.26
CA GLY A 158 18.28 -0.73 5.47
C GLY A 158 18.39 -0.08 6.86
N ASP A 159 19.55 0.51 7.14
CA ASP A 159 19.83 1.24 8.39
C ASP A 159 19.29 2.69 8.40
N MET A 160 18.34 2.97 7.53
CA MET A 160 17.76 4.28 7.33
C MET A 160 16.32 4.30 7.81
N HIS A 161 15.98 5.26 8.67
CA HIS A 161 14.59 5.52 8.99
C HIS A 161 13.94 6.40 7.93
N ALA A 162 12.62 6.29 7.79
CA ALA A 162 11.86 7.14 6.89
C ALA A 162 10.53 7.54 7.52
N PHE A 163 10.09 8.74 7.17
CA PHE A 163 8.74 9.25 7.38
C PHE A 163 8.05 9.42 6.04
N TYR A 164 6.85 8.92 5.94
CA TYR A 164 5.99 9.18 4.81
C TYR A 164 4.67 9.76 5.31
N THR A 165 4.28 10.90 4.77
CA THR A 165 2.97 11.51 5.07
C THR A 165 2.20 11.68 3.77
N GLU A 166 0.93 11.28 3.78
CA GLU A 166 0.06 11.40 2.62
C GLU A 166 -1.29 12.00 2.98
N LEU A 167 -1.83 12.77 2.06
CA LEU A 167 -3.20 13.21 2.03
C LEU A 167 -3.90 12.55 0.84
N ASN A 168 -4.93 11.77 1.12
CA ASN A 168 -5.82 11.20 0.13
C ASN A 168 -7.16 11.91 0.20
N ALA A 169 -7.74 12.25 -0.93
CA ALA A 169 -9.06 12.86 -1.01
C ALA A 169 -9.90 12.19 -2.10
N SER A 170 -11.19 12.06 -1.85
CA SER A 170 -12.17 11.59 -2.83
C SER A 170 -13.48 12.35 -2.68
N GLN A 171 -14.03 12.80 -3.78
CA GLN A 171 -15.26 13.56 -3.84
C GLN A 171 -16.21 12.91 -4.85
N ALA A 172 -17.40 12.52 -4.39
CA ALA A 172 -18.49 12.14 -5.29
C ALA A 172 -18.90 13.35 -6.13
N LEU A 173 -19.00 13.17 -7.45
CA LEU A 173 -19.49 14.16 -8.40
C LEU A 173 -20.98 13.94 -8.66
N ASP A 174 -21.39 12.67 -8.71
CA ASP A 174 -22.78 12.22 -8.76
C ASP A 174 -22.89 10.79 -8.17
N ASP A 175 -23.97 10.07 -8.44
CA ASP A 175 -24.25 8.72 -7.92
C ASP A 175 -23.25 7.66 -8.45
N ARG A 176 -22.46 7.95 -9.46
CA ARG A 176 -21.54 7.01 -10.10
C ARG A 176 -20.13 7.55 -10.23
N TRP A 177 -20.00 8.84 -10.54
CA TRP A 177 -18.70 9.46 -10.80
C TRP A 177 -18.10 10.05 -9.54
N HIS A 178 -16.80 9.86 -9.38
CA HIS A 178 -16.03 10.49 -8.31
C HIS A 178 -14.69 11.00 -8.85
N ALA A 179 -14.22 12.09 -8.28
CA ALA A 179 -12.86 12.58 -8.45
C ALA A 179 -12.03 12.19 -7.23
N PHE A 180 -10.76 11.89 -7.43
CA PHE A 180 -9.86 11.57 -6.32
C PHE A 180 -8.48 12.16 -6.55
N GLY A 181 -7.76 12.34 -5.45
CA GLY A 181 -6.41 12.89 -5.44
C GLY A 181 -5.57 12.36 -4.29
N HIS A 182 -4.28 12.42 -4.50
CA HIS A 182 -3.27 12.03 -3.55
C HIS A 182 -2.10 13.00 -3.61
N LEU A 183 -1.58 13.33 -2.43
CA LEU A 183 -0.34 14.07 -2.23
C LEU A 183 0.47 13.36 -1.16
N GLY A 184 1.66 12.91 -1.50
CA GLY A 184 2.57 12.24 -0.60
C GLY A 184 3.90 12.98 -0.45
N TRP A 185 4.50 12.87 0.72
CA TRP A 185 5.83 13.37 1.02
C TRP A 185 6.61 12.34 1.81
N LEU A 186 7.74 11.89 1.25
CA LEU A 186 8.66 10.93 1.84
C LEU A 186 9.95 11.63 2.25
N HIS A 187 10.20 11.62 3.54
CA HIS A 187 11.42 12.14 4.15
C HIS A 187 12.31 10.98 4.61
N TYR A 188 13.58 11.03 4.24
CA TYR A 188 14.58 10.07 4.66
C TYR A 188 15.43 10.64 5.78
N GLY A 189 15.63 9.84 6.82
CA GLY A 189 16.60 10.17 7.85
C GLY A 189 18.04 10.02 7.38
N HIS A 190 18.96 10.52 8.18
CA HIS A 190 20.38 10.38 7.89
C HIS A 190 20.78 8.89 7.89
N ASN A 191 21.45 8.48 6.82
CA ASN A 191 22.08 7.16 6.73
C ASN A 191 23.61 7.39 6.74
N PRO A 192 24.32 6.92 7.79
CA PRO A 192 25.76 7.12 7.90
C PRO A 192 26.57 6.43 6.80
N SER A 193 25.96 5.47 6.07
CA SER A 193 26.61 4.79 4.95
C SER A 193 26.60 5.59 3.64
N TYR A 194 25.86 6.72 3.60
CA TYR A 194 25.81 7.60 2.45
C TYR A 194 26.48 8.94 2.79
N GLU A 195 27.50 9.35 2.04
CA GLU A 195 28.17 10.64 2.20
C GLU A 195 27.25 11.84 1.90
N THR A 196 26.22 11.62 1.07
CA THR A 196 25.23 12.63 0.72
C THR A 196 23.85 12.23 1.20
N PRO A 197 23.10 13.16 1.84
CA PRO A 197 21.71 12.89 2.23
C PRO A 197 20.86 12.50 1.02
N ILE A 198 19.99 11.49 1.18
CA ILE A 198 18.97 11.17 0.19
C ILE A 198 17.94 12.30 0.22
N ALA A 199 17.61 12.84 -0.93
CA ALA A 199 16.64 13.93 -1.00
C ALA A 199 15.20 13.42 -0.76
N ASP A 200 14.42 14.25 -0.09
CA ASP A 200 12.99 14.04 0.09
C ASP A 200 12.28 13.87 -1.26
N ARG A 201 11.16 13.13 -1.23
CA ARG A 201 10.34 12.92 -2.42
C ARG A 201 8.93 13.41 -2.16
N THR A 202 8.33 14.02 -3.17
CA THR A 202 6.90 14.34 -3.19
C THR A 202 6.28 13.61 -4.35
N ASP A 203 5.15 12.96 -4.12
CA ASP A 203 4.37 12.31 -5.14
C ASP A 203 2.94 12.83 -5.14
N THR A 204 2.34 12.85 -6.31
CA THR A 204 0.97 13.33 -6.51
C THR A 204 0.23 12.38 -7.42
N LEU A 205 -1.08 12.29 -7.25
CA LEU A 205 -1.96 11.60 -8.18
C LEU A 205 -3.30 12.34 -8.22
N ALA A 206 -3.88 12.47 -9.41
CA ALA A 206 -5.23 12.97 -9.58
C ALA A 206 -5.95 12.12 -10.61
N GLY A 207 -7.21 11.82 -10.35
CA GLY A 207 -7.99 10.94 -11.21
C GLY A 207 -9.48 11.13 -11.10
N ILE A 208 -10.16 10.43 -11.99
CA ILE A 208 -11.61 10.29 -12.02
C ILE A 208 -11.96 8.81 -12.11
N GLY A 209 -12.98 8.40 -11.40
CA GLY A 209 -13.49 7.04 -11.42
C GLY A 209 -14.99 6.98 -11.65
N VAL A 210 -15.44 5.80 -12.06
CA VAL A 210 -16.86 5.46 -12.20
C VAL A 210 -17.14 4.16 -11.48
N THR A 211 -18.11 4.20 -10.57
CA THR A 211 -18.57 3.03 -9.81
C THR A 211 -19.79 2.42 -10.48
N LEU A 212 -19.70 1.14 -10.82
CA LEU A 212 -20.75 0.36 -11.48
C LEU A 212 -21.04 -0.88 -10.60
N SER A 213 -22.04 -0.78 -9.74
CA SER A 213 -22.31 -1.78 -8.70
C SER A 213 -21.10 -1.90 -7.74
N ASN A 214 -20.44 -3.05 -7.70
CA ASN A 214 -19.23 -3.31 -6.91
C ASN A 214 -17.91 -3.15 -7.70
N TRP A 215 -17.98 -2.72 -8.96
CA TRP A 215 -16.83 -2.39 -9.79
C TRP A 215 -16.50 -0.91 -9.73
N ASP A 216 -15.23 -0.59 -9.69
CA ASP A 216 -14.68 0.75 -9.88
C ASP A 216 -13.70 0.74 -11.05
N LEU A 217 -13.93 1.62 -12.01
CA LEU A 217 -13.02 1.86 -13.13
C LEU A 217 -12.46 3.27 -12.99
N HIS A 218 -11.16 3.43 -13.12
CA HIS A 218 -10.55 4.73 -12.94
C HIS A 218 -9.45 5.06 -13.96
N LEU A 219 -9.32 6.35 -14.22
CA LEU A 219 -8.22 6.94 -14.95
C LEU A 219 -7.56 8.00 -14.07
N ALA A 220 -6.28 7.88 -13.87
CA ALA A 220 -5.51 8.81 -13.07
C ALA A 220 -4.23 9.25 -13.77
N ARG A 221 -3.71 10.39 -13.36
CA ARG A 221 -2.39 10.87 -13.70
C ARG A 221 -1.54 10.96 -12.46
N ASP A 222 -0.42 10.27 -12.45
CA ASP A 222 0.58 10.47 -11.42
C ASP A 222 1.54 11.61 -11.82
N GLY A 223 2.07 12.27 -10.81
CA GLY A 223 3.16 13.22 -10.92
C GLY A 223 4.21 12.89 -9.85
N LEU A 224 5.45 12.73 -10.24
CA LEU A 224 6.57 12.65 -9.32
C LEU A 224 7.28 14.01 -9.31
N VAL A 225 7.21 14.71 -8.19
CA VAL A 225 8.08 15.86 -7.93
C VAL A 225 9.28 15.34 -7.14
N ALA A 226 10.29 14.87 -7.85
CA ALA A 226 11.52 14.39 -7.21
C ALA A 226 12.29 15.57 -6.61
N GLY A 227 12.67 15.45 -5.35
CA GLY A 227 13.82 16.18 -4.82
C GLY A 227 15.09 15.76 -5.58
N HIS A 228 16.06 16.64 -5.73
CA HIS A 228 17.32 16.35 -6.44
C HIS A 228 18.14 15.32 -5.64
N VAL A 229 18.24 14.09 -6.10
CA VAL A 229 19.25 13.14 -5.63
C VAL A 229 20.46 13.27 -6.53
N ARG A 230 21.51 13.87 -6.02
CA ARG A 230 22.80 13.97 -6.74
C ARG A 230 23.49 12.60 -6.65
N GLY A 231 23.59 11.90 -7.75
CA GLY A 231 24.38 10.65 -7.84
C GLY A 231 23.60 9.35 -7.84
N ASP A 232 22.29 9.39 -7.85
CA ASP A 232 21.51 8.17 -8.00
C ASP A 232 21.48 7.74 -9.48
N HIS A 233 22.05 6.56 -9.75
CA HIS A 233 21.87 5.83 -11.00
C HIS A 233 20.45 5.28 -11.11
N ASP A 234 19.46 6.00 -10.60
CA ASP A 234 18.09 5.58 -10.54
C ASP A 234 17.48 5.51 -11.95
N SER A 235 17.67 4.35 -12.56
CA SER A 235 16.92 3.90 -13.75
C SER A 235 15.39 3.89 -13.52
N GLN A 236 14.91 4.21 -12.31
CA GLN A 236 13.51 4.22 -11.88
C GLN A 236 12.86 5.61 -11.96
N ARG A 237 13.53 6.65 -12.42
CA ARG A 237 12.92 7.96 -12.74
C ARG A 237 12.01 7.83 -13.96
N ARG A 238 10.90 7.15 -13.78
CA ARG A 238 9.84 7.18 -14.79
C ARG A 238 9.10 8.49 -14.62
N GLY A 239 8.99 9.23 -15.71
CA GLY A 239 8.17 10.43 -15.77
C GLY A 239 6.72 10.17 -15.39
N PRO A 240 5.91 11.23 -15.28
CA PRO A 240 4.48 11.11 -14.99
C PRO A 240 3.80 10.11 -15.93
N ALA A 241 2.99 9.22 -15.38
CA ALA A 241 2.27 8.20 -16.15
C ALA A 241 0.77 8.37 -16.03
N TRP A 242 0.05 7.94 -17.07
CA TRP A 242 -1.38 7.67 -16.98
C TRP A 242 -1.58 6.27 -16.40
N ILE A 243 -2.48 6.16 -15.45
CA ILE A 243 -2.86 4.91 -14.79
C ILE A 243 -4.31 4.64 -15.15
N LEU A 244 -4.54 3.54 -15.83
CA LEU A 244 -5.88 2.99 -16.04
C LEU A 244 -6.02 1.78 -15.12
N GLY A 245 -7.08 1.75 -14.34
CA GLY A 245 -7.33 0.68 -13.40
C GLY A 245 -8.78 0.25 -13.33
N ALA A 246 -8.96 -0.96 -12.82
CA ALA A 246 -10.26 -1.54 -12.51
C ALA A 246 -10.15 -2.33 -11.22
N SER A 247 -11.16 -2.24 -10.36
CA SER A 247 -11.24 -3.05 -9.15
C SER A 247 -12.67 -3.51 -8.88
N VAL A 248 -12.81 -4.60 -8.13
CA VAL A 248 -14.07 -5.12 -7.62
C VAL A 248 -13.97 -5.32 -6.12
N ALA A 249 -14.97 -4.83 -5.39
CA ALA A 249 -15.12 -5.03 -3.95
C ALA A 249 -16.16 -6.12 -3.66
N PHE A 250 -15.97 -6.89 -2.57
CA PHE A 250 -16.87 -7.96 -2.13
C PHE A 250 -16.83 -8.14 -0.61
#